data_dc4e47116d345f7d96be8ab32f7c8ed0
#
_entry.id   dc4e47116d345f7d96be8ab32f7c8ed0
#
_cell.length_a   1.000
_cell.length_b   1.000
_cell.length_c   1.000
_cell.angle_alpha   90.00
_cell.angle_beta   90.00
_cell.angle_gamma   90.00
#
_symmetry.space_group_name_H-M   'P 1'
#
loop_
_entity.id
_entity.type
_entity.pdbx_description
1 polymer ?
#
loop_
_entity_poly.entity_id
_entity_poly.type
_entity_poly.pdbx_seq_one_letter_code
_entity_poly.pdbx_strand_id
1 'polypeptide(L)'
;MGPVPPPAPEVPRVELGTWHGTSFGAYLAPKEPFLDDGGGFDLLFELNAGMMAEGDMRALGAKALYLCMQNLGMGTTPYWDTFADQSHFAALLSETAHSVQKLTGRKDAHVRRLGVVAWSAGYAAVQQILVVPRYYDQIGAVVLLDGLHTGYVKKPDGTPSKEPDLHTLAPFVRFAEDAAAGKKVFVFTHTAIIPPDYASTTEVADALAKRLGATPDGDAFSLGNFHVLAHGGGAAKDHVDNLHLIDDVLTRWVLPRWK
;
A
#
# COMPACT_ATOMS: atom_id res chain seq x y z
N MET A 1 -10.81 4.16 -24.45
CA MET A 1 -11.20 4.51 -23.09
C MET A 1 -11.79 3.25 -22.46
N GLY A 2 -11.10 2.65 -21.49
CA GLY A 2 -11.64 1.56 -20.72
C GLY A 2 -12.91 1.99 -19.95
N PRO A 3 -13.71 1.05 -19.44
CA PRO A 3 -14.89 1.39 -18.68
C PRO A 3 -14.50 2.25 -17.47
N VAL A 4 -15.13 3.41 -17.33
CA VAL A 4 -14.98 4.28 -16.15
C VAL A 4 -15.30 3.41 -14.93
N PRO A 5 -14.40 3.31 -13.94
CA PRO A 5 -14.68 2.54 -12.74
C PRO A 5 -15.97 3.05 -12.09
N PRO A 6 -16.79 2.17 -11.51
CA PRO A 6 -18.04 2.59 -10.87
C PRO A 6 -17.77 3.65 -9.80
N PRO A 7 -18.74 4.54 -9.51
CA PRO A 7 -18.56 5.54 -8.46
C PRO A 7 -18.17 4.86 -7.15
N ALA A 8 -17.30 5.52 -6.40
CA ALA A 8 -16.86 5.01 -5.10
C ALA A 8 -18.09 4.84 -4.18
N PRO A 9 -18.19 3.73 -3.43
CA PRO A 9 -19.26 3.54 -2.47
C PRO A 9 -19.18 4.60 -1.36
N GLU A 10 -20.33 5.05 -0.85
CA GLU A 10 -20.35 5.91 0.32
C GLU A 10 -19.76 5.16 1.53
N VAL A 11 -18.71 5.71 2.12
CA VAL A 11 -18.12 5.25 3.36
C VAL A 11 -18.46 6.29 4.43
N PRO A 12 -18.95 5.87 5.62
CA PRO A 12 -19.18 6.80 6.73
C PRO A 12 -17.89 7.53 7.07
N ARG A 13 -17.93 8.86 7.11
CA ARG A 13 -16.77 9.69 7.41
C ARG A 13 -16.76 10.10 8.87
N VAL A 14 -15.57 10.06 9.47
CA VAL A 14 -15.29 10.54 10.83
C VAL A 14 -14.24 11.64 10.78
N GLU A 15 -14.25 12.53 11.76
CA GLU A 15 -13.22 13.55 11.89
C GLU A 15 -11.96 12.94 12.51
N LEU A 16 -10.79 13.18 11.88
CA LEU A 16 -9.49 12.79 12.44
C LEU A 16 -8.98 13.85 13.42
N GLY A 17 -8.39 13.38 14.51
CA GLY A 17 -7.80 14.22 15.56
C GLY A 17 -6.44 14.84 15.17
N THR A 18 -5.62 15.09 16.18
CA THR A 18 -4.25 15.57 16.02
C THR A 18 -3.28 14.40 15.84
N TRP A 19 -2.08 14.71 15.38
CA TRP A 19 -0.99 13.74 15.29
C TRP A 19 -0.51 13.27 16.66
N HIS A 20 -0.31 11.98 16.79
CA HIS A 20 0.32 11.32 17.94
C HIS A 20 1.65 10.72 17.49
N GLY A 21 2.76 11.15 18.10
CA GLY A 21 4.10 10.66 17.76
C GLY A 21 4.35 9.24 18.25
N THR A 22 5.16 8.51 17.51
CA THR A 22 5.77 7.22 17.87
C THR A 22 7.27 7.27 17.55
N SER A 23 8.04 6.26 17.94
CA SER A 23 9.46 6.17 17.56
C SER A 23 9.66 5.93 16.06
N PHE A 24 8.64 5.48 15.34
CA PHE A 24 8.68 5.16 13.91
C PHE A 24 8.05 6.22 13.01
N GLY A 25 7.32 7.17 13.57
CA GLY A 25 6.59 8.19 12.83
C GLY A 25 5.48 8.81 13.66
N ALA A 26 4.31 9.00 13.06
CA ALA A 26 3.16 9.56 13.76
C ALA A 26 1.85 9.00 13.18
N TYR A 27 0.79 9.00 13.99
CA TYR A 27 -0.52 8.58 13.52
C TYR A 27 -1.62 9.60 13.82
N LEU A 28 -2.64 9.61 12.95
CA LEU A 28 -3.93 10.25 13.18
C LEU A 28 -4.92 9.20 13.65
N ALA A 29 -5.69 9.52 14.69
CA ALA A 29 -6.79 8.69 15.14
C ALA A 29 -8.13 9.43 14.93
N PRO A 30 -9.25 8.71 14.72
CA PRO A 30 -10.57 9.29 14.77
C PRO A 30 -10.83 9.99 16.11
N LYS A 31 -11.54 11.13 16.08
CA LYS A 31 -12.00 11.81 17.31
C LYS A 31 -13.11 11.01 18.00
N GLU A 32 -13.93 10.32 17.23
CA GLU A 32 -15.00 9.45 17.71
C GLU A 32 -14.45 8.09 18.19
N PRO A 33 -15.18 7.35 19.02
CA PRO A 33 -14.78 6.00 19.41
C PRO A 33 -14.54 5.10 18.20
N PHE A 34 -13.34 4.56 18.07
CA PHE A 34 -12.91 3.78 16.91
C PHE A 34 -12.53 2.33 17.25
N LEU A 35 -12.48 1.99 18.53
CA LEU A 35 -12.31 0.60 18.97
C LEU A 35 -13.65 -0.13 18.87
N ASP A 36 -13.61 -1.40 18.49
CA ASP A 36 -14.75 -2.29 18.65
C ASP A 36 -14.89 -2.78 20.12
N ASP A 37 -15.92 -3.59 20.39
CA ASP A 37 -16.19 -4.10 21.74
C ASP A 37 -15.03 -4.96 22.27
N GLY A 38 -14.31 -5.64 21.40
CA GLY A 38 -13.14 -6.45 21.71
C GLY A 38 -11.81 -5.67 21.81
N GLY A 39 -11.84 -4.34 21.66
CA GLY A 39 -10.64 -3.49 21.67
C GLY A 39 -9.93 -3.44 20.31
N GLY A 40 -10.49 -4.02 19.26
CA GLY A 40 -9.91 -4.02 17.93
C GLY A 40 -10.00 -2.66 17.23
N PHE A 41 -8.93 -2.24 16.55
CA PHE A 41 -8.93 -1.08 15.66
C PHE A 41 -8.33 -1.41 14.30
N ASP A 42 -8.75 -0.66 13.31
CA ASP A 42 -8.24 -0.78 11.96
C ASP A 42 -7.05 0.16 11.77
N LEU A 43 -6.02 -0.31 11.08
CA LEU A 43 -4.78 0.42 10.85
C LEU A 43 -4.46 0.49 9.35
N LEU A 44 -4.29 1.71 8.86
CA LEU A 44 -3.66 2.02 7.57
C LEU A 44 -2.23 2.47 7.86
N PHE A 45 -1.27 1.65 7.49
CA PHE A 45 0.15 1.95 7.64
C PHE A 45 0.74 2.42 6.33
N GLU A 46 1.21 3.65 6.30
CA GLU A 46 1.74 4.32 5.11
C GLU A 46 3.26 4.45 5.17
N LEU A 47 3.89 4.22 4.01
CA LEU A 47 5.32 4.22 3.78
C LEU A 47 5.70 5.19 2.67
N ASN A 48 6.60 6.12 2.99
CA ASN A 48 7.23 7.10 2.10
C ASN A 48 6.44 8.38 1.77
N ALA A 49 5.14 8.47 2.04
CA ALA A 49 4.41 9.74 1.88
C ALA A 49 4.56 10.66 3.10
N GLY A 50 4.73 10.06 4.28
CA GLY A 50 4.77 10.82 5.52
C GLY A 50 3.50 11.65 5.70
N MET A 51 3.66 12.91 6.10
CA MET A 51 2.52 13.83 6.30
C MET A 51 1.98 14.45 4.99
N MET A 52 2.57 14.15 3.83
CA MET A 52 2.11 14.72 2.54
C MET A 52 0.67 14.29 2.20
N ALA A 53 0.26 13.09 2.60
CA ALA A 53 -1.09 12.56 2.40
C ALA A 53 -2.09 12.98 3.50
N GLU A 54 -1.72 13.87 4.45
CA GLU A 54 -2.63 14.27 5.54
C GLU A 54 -3.95 14.83 5.03
N GLY A 55 -3.90 15.70 4.02
CA GLY A 55 -5.09 16.31 3.42
C GLY A 55 -6.06 15.26 2.88
N ASP A 56 -5.54 14.29 2.15
CA ASP A 56 -6.32 13.20 1.54
C ASP A 56 -6.90 12.27 2.62
N MET A 57 -6.13 11.94 3.65
CA MET A 57 -6.59 11.10 4.75
C MET A 57 -7.67 11.78 5.60
N ARG A 58 -7.57 13.11 5.80
CA ARG A 58 -8.63 13.88 6.46
C ARG A 58 -9.88 13.99 5.60
N ALA A 59 -9.73 14.13 4.28
CA ALA A 59 -10.84 14.12 3.34
C ALA A 59 -11.53 12.75 3.29
N LEU A 60 -10.75 11.66 3.33
CA LEU A 60 -11.24 10.29 3.43
C LEU A 60 -12.06 10.07 4.70
N GLY A 61 -11.56 10.53 5.85
CA GLY A 61 -12.25 10.41 7.13
C GLY A 61 -12.60 8.97 7.51
N ALA A 62 -11.71 8.01 7.20
CA ALA A 62 -11.95 6.61 7.54
C ALA A 62 -11.96 6.39 9.07
N LYS A 63 -12.82 5.49 9.56
CA LYS A 63 -12.81 5.04 10.96
C LYS A 63 -11.65 4.06 11.19
N ALA A 64 -10.44 4.51 10.91
CA ALA A 64 -9.19 3.75 11.03
C ALA A 64 -8.08 4.68 11.53
N LEU A 65 -7.06 4.13 12.18
CA LEU A 65 -5.82 4.85 12.39
C LEU A 65 -5.08 4.99 11.06
N TYR A 66 -4.55 6.17 10.81
CA TYR A 66 -3.59 6.40 9.75
C TYR A 66 -2.21 6.64 10.36
N LEU A 67 -1.34 5.64 10.28
CA LEU A 67 0.04 5.71 10.72
C LEU A 67 0.94 5.99 9.52
N CYS A 68 1.60 7.14 9.51
CA CYS A 68 2.64 7.42 8.53
C CYS A 68 4.03 7.22 9.17
N MET A 69 4.88 6.52 8.44
CA MET A 69 6.26 6.34 8.85
C MET A 69 7.06 7.61 8.55
N GLN A 70 8.05 7.90 9.39
CA GLN A 70 9.04 8.91 9.07
C GLN A 70 9.71 8.59 7.73
N ASN A 71 9.90 9.58 6.87
CA ASN A 71 10.61 9.41 5.61
C ASN A 71 12.04 8.96 5.88
N LEU A 72 12.44 7.83 5.31
CA LEU A 72 13.77 7.23 5.50
C LEU A 72 14.82 7.75 4.51
N GLY A 73 14.41 8.58 3.54
CA GLY A 73 15.29 9.15 2.53
C GLY A 73 14.93 8.76 1.10
N MET A 74 15.82 9.10 0.17
CA MET A 74 15.62 8.84 -1.26
C MET A 74 15.94 7.39 -1.63
N GLY A 75 15.14 6.83 -2.54
CA GLY A 75 15.34 5.50 -3.10
C GLY A 75 14.90 4.36 -2.20
N THR A 76 15.08 3.13 -2.66
CA THR A 76 14.53 1.91 -2.04
C THR A 76 15.40 1.36 -0.90
N THR A 77 16.72 1.58 -0.93
CA THR A 77 17.67 0.99 0.00
C THR A 77 17.35 1.27 1.48
N PRO A 78 17.05 2.51 1.91
CA PRO A 78 16.72 2.76 3.31
C PRO A 78 15.48 1.99 3.80
N TYR A 79 14.47 1.86 2.94
CA TYR A 79 13.24 1.10 3.25
C TYR A 79 13.51 -0.40 3.31
N TRP A 80 14.26 -0.91 2.35
CA TRP A 80 14.68 -2.30 2.31
C TRP A 80 15.48 -2.68 3.57
N ASP A 81 16.54 -1.96 3.87
CA ASP A 81 17.45 -2.26 4.98
C ASP A 81 16.75 -2.17 6.35
N THR A 82 15.87 -1.17 6.52
CA THR A 82 15.09 -1.00 7.76
C THR A 82 14.19 -2.20 8.02
N PHE A 83 13.50 -2.72 7.01
CA PHE A 83 12.55 -3.82 7.17
C PHE A 83 13.14 -5.21 6.88
N ALA A 84 14.41 -5.30 6.48
CA ALA A 84 15.15 -6.56 6.48
C ALA A 84 15.30 -7.15 7.89
N ASP A 85 15.36 -6.29 8.93
CA ASP A 85 15.14 -6.72 10.31
C ASP A 85 13.64 -6.95 10.55
N GLN A 86 13.25 -8.22 10.53
CA GLN A 86 11.86 -8.66 10.71
C GLN A 86 11.24 -8.23 12.05
N SER A 87 12.04 -7.88 13.06
CA SER A 87 11.55 -7.41 14.36
C SER A 87 11.02 -5.98 14.29
N HIS A 88 11.46 -5.20 13.30
CA HIS A 88 11.10 -3.78 13.16
C HIS A 88 9.60 -3.57 12.98
N PHE A 89 8.99 -4.35 12.07
CA PHE A 89 7.54 -4.27 11.85
C PHE A 89 6.72 -4.72 13.06
N ALA A 90 7.17 -5.76 13.79
CA ALA A 90 6.52 -6.16 15.03
C ALA A 90 6.61 -5.06 16.10
N ALA A 91 7.77 -4.42 16.25
CA ALA A 91 7.96 -3.33 17.19
C ALA A 91 7.05 -2.14 16.88
N LEU A 92 6.94 -1.75 15.59
CA LEU A 92 6.04 -0.70 15.11
C LEU A 92 4.58 -1.00 15.47
N LEU A 93 4.09 -2.20 15.17
CA LEU A 93 2.71 -2.60 15.49
C LEU A 93 2.46 -2.61 17.01
N SER A 94 3.42 -3.12 17.78
CA SER A 94 3.35 -3.18 19.25
C SER A 94 3.33 -1.78 19.87
N GLU A 95 4.19 -0.87 19.41
CA GLU A 95 4.24 0.50 19.89
C GLU A 95 2.95 1.26 19.55
N THR A 96 2.44 1.07 18.33
CA THR A 96 1.17 1.67 17.91
C THR A 96 0.02 1.21 18.81
N ALA A 97 -0.10 -0.10 19.04
CA ALA A 97 -1.13 -0.65 19.92
C ALA A 97 -0.99 -0.09 21.37
N HIS A 98 0.23 -0.01 21.89
CA HIS A 98 0.51 0.55 23.22
C HIS A 98 0.16 2.04 23.31
N SER A 99 0.42 2.80 22.26
CA SER A 99 0.04 4.22 22.19
C SER A 99 -1.48 4.39 22.18
N VAL A 100 -2.20 3.54 21.43
CA VAL A 100 -3.67 3.51 21.41
C VAL A 100 -4.25 3.11 22.75
N GLN A 101 -3.65 2.13 23.46
CA GLN A 101 -4.04 1.76 24.81
C GLN A 101 -3.97 2.94 25.78
N LYS A 102 -2.89 3.74 25.69
CA LYS A 102 -2.74 4.96 26.51
C LYS A 102 -3.76 6.03 26.11
N LEU A 103 -3.97 6.23 24.81
CA LEU A 103 -4.90 7.24 24.27
C LEU A 103 -6.35 6.95 24.71
N THR A 104 -6.77 5.70 24.66
CA THR A 104 -8.17 5.29 24.88
C THR A 104 -8.45 4.77 26.29
N GLY A 105 -7.42 4.49 27.10
CA GLY A 105 -7.53 3.81 28.39
C GLY A 105 -7.87 2.32 28.29
N ARG A 106 -8.00 1.75 27.08
CA ARG A 106 -8.35 0.36 26.81
C ARG A 106 -7.10 -0.50 26.73
N LYS A 107 -6.82 -1.29 27.77
CA LYS A 107 -5.64 -2.18 27.83
C LYS A 107 -5.66 -3.31 26.80
N ASP A 108 -6.82 -3.64 26.28
CA ASP A 108 -7.07 -4.67 25.28
C ASP A 108 -6.99 -4.16 23.84
N ALA A 109 -6.67 -2.86 23.63
CA ALA A 109 -6.58 -2.30 22.30
C ALA A 109 -5.50 -3.02 21.46
N HIS A 110 -5.89 -3.46 20.26
CA HIS A 110 -5.02 -4.21 19.33
C HIS A 110 -5.42 -3.96 17.87
N VAL A 111 -4.46 -4.15 16.96
CA VAL A 111 -4.73 -4.06 15.52
C VAL A 111 -5.63 -5.22 15.09
N ARG A 112 -6.82 -4.91 14.61
CA ARG A 112 -7.80 -5.87 14.08
C ARG A 112 -7.62 -6.11 12.59
N ARG A 113 -7.60 -5.05 11.80
CA ARG A 113 -7.41 -5.09 10.35
C ARG A 113 -6.24 -4.18 9.98
N LEU A 114 -5.40 -4.67 9.06
CA LEU A 114 -4.18 -3.99 8.65
C LEU A 114 -4.16 -3.82 7.14
N GLY A 115 -4.11 -2.58 6.68
CA GLY A 115 -3.77 -2.21 5.32
C GLY A 115 -2.39 -1.53 5.28
N VAL A 116 -1.59 -1.88 4.30
CA VAL A 116 -0.30 -1.24 4.06
C VAL A 116 -0.37 -0.45 2.77
N VAL A 117 -0.04 0.82 2.86
CA VAL A 117 0.02 1.74 1.73
C VAL A 117 1.47 2.14 1.51
N ALA A 118 1.94 2.17 0.28
CA ALA A 118 3.28 2.64 -0.02
C ALA A 118 3.26 3.51 -1.30
N TRP A 119 3.90 4.66 -1.21
CA TRP A 119 4.18 5.49 -2.36
C TRP A 119 5.62 5.31 -2.82
N SER A 120 5.85 5.26 -4.15
CA SER A 120 7.21 5.27 -4.71
C SER A 120 8.12 4.20 -4.07
N ALA A 121 9.28 4.57 -3.56
CA ALA A 121 10.30 3.70 -2.95
C ALA A 121 9.81 2.89 -1.73
N GLY A 122 8.69 3.28 -1.10
CA GLY A 122 8.12 2.58 0.05
C GLY A 122 7.77 1.11 -0.20
N TYR A 123 7.56 0.72 -1.48
CA TYR A 123 7.28 -0.68 -1.83
C TYR A 123 8.39 -1.64 -1.36
N ALA A 124 9.64 -1.17 -1.25
CA ALA A 124 10.76 -2.00 -0.82
C ALA A 124 10.60 -2.47 0.64
N ALA A 125 10.05 -1.64 1.52
CA ALA A 125 9.66 -2.04 2.87
C ALA A 125 8.53 -3.08 2.84
N VAL A 126 7.49 -2.84 2.02
CA VAL A 126 6.36 -3.78 1.88
C VAL A 126 6.86 -5.14 1.44
N GLN A 127 7.81 -5.20 0.49
CA GLN A 127 8.41 -6.44 0.04
C GLN A 127 9.06 -7.22 1.20
N GLN A 128 9.84 -6.56 2.05
CA GLN A 128 10.46 -7.18 3.22
C GLN A 128 9.44 -7.63 4.27
N ILE A 129 8.38 -6.88 4.47
CA ILE A 129 7.28 -7.25 5.38
C ILE A 129 6.56 -8.50 4.87
N LEU A 130 6.24 -8.56 3.56
CA LEU A 130 5.47 -9.66 2.96
C LEU A 130 6.23 -11.00 2.88
N VAL A 131 7.57 -11.01 2.96
CA VAL A 131 8.33 -12.30 3.01
C VAL A 131 8.12 -13.03 4.34
N VAL A 132 7.64 -12.35 5.39
CA VAL A 132 7.41 -12.94 6.71
C VAL A 132 5.99 -13.49 6.78
N PRO A 133 5.78 -14.82 6.89
CA PRO A 133 4.45 -15.42 6.79
C PRO A 133 3.43 -14.82 7.75
N ARG A 134 3.79 -14.60 9.02
CA ARG A 134 2.89 -14.02 10.02
C ARG A 134 2.40 -12.62 9.66
N TYR A 135 3.26 -11.79 9.03
CA TYR A 135 2.88 -10.45 8.60
C TYR A 135 2.05 -10.51 7.32
N TYR A 136 2.45 -11.38 6.39
CA TYR A 136 1.67 -11.65 5.19
C TYR A 136 0.22 -12.02 5.53
N ASP A 137 0.03 -12.92 6.50
CA ASP A 137 -1.30 -13.40 6.91
C ASP A 137 -2.11 -12.27 7.57
N GLN A 138 -1.47 -11.41 8.36
CA GLN A 138 -2.09 -10.30 9.06
C GLN A 138 -2.52 -9.15 8.14
N ILE A 139 -1.77 -8.90 7.05
CA ILE A 139 -2.05 -7.82 6.10
C ILE A 139 -3.23 -8.22 5.20
N GLY A 140 -4.35 -7.50 5.31
CA GLY A 140 -5.54 -7.71 4.49
C GLY A 140 -5.53 -6.94 3.17
N ALA A 141 -4.82 -5.80 3.12
CA ALA A 141 -4.76 -4.94 1.95
C ALA A 141 -3.34 -4.40 1.73
N VAL A 142 -2.92 -4.32 0.46
CA VAL A 142 -1.73 -3.60 0.01
C VAL A 142 -2.15 -2.61 -1.06
N VAL A 143 -1.71 -1.37 -0.92
CA VAL A 143 -1.90 -0.31 -1.92
C VAL A 143 -0.53 0.23 -2.29
N LEU A 144 -0.16 0.13 -3.58
CA LEU A 144 1.08 0.69 -4.10
C LEU A 144 0.75 1.85 -5.04
N LEU A 145 1.20 3.04 -4.67
CA LEU A 145 0.98 4.27 -5.42
C LEU A 145 2.26 4.59 -6.21
N ASP A 146 2.24 4.28 -7.51
CA ASP A 146 3.35 4.45 -8.46
C ASP A 146 4.70 3.97 -7.90
N GLY A 147 4.68 2.80 -7.28
CA GLY A 147 5.86 2.13 -6.72
C GLY A 147 5.71 0.63 -6.91
N LEU A 148 6.59 0.02 -7.57
CA LEU A 148 6.89 -1.39 -7.75
C LEU A 148 7.80 -1.52 -8.97
N HIS A 149 9.07 -1.59 -8.74
CA HIS A 149 10.07 -1.70 -9.78
C HIS A 149 10.87 -2.98 -9.63
N THR A 150 11.38 -3.48 -10.74
CA THR A 150 12.30 -4.61 -10.78
C THR A 150 13.27 -4.47 -11.95
N GLY A 151 14.35 -5.22 -11.92
CA GLY A 151 15.20 -5.38 -13.09
C GLY A 151 14.52 -6.20 -14.18
N TYR A 152 15.25 -6.45 -15.26
CA TYR A 152 14.82 -7.32 -16.34
C TYR A 152 15.44 -8.71 -16.22
N VAL A 153 14.74 -9.73 -16.66
CA VAL A 153 15.27 -11.09 -16.78
C VAL A 153 16.53 -11.05 -17.65
N LYS A 154 17.59 -11.71 -17.20
CA LYS A 154 18.85 -11.80 -17.96
C LYS A 154 18.75 -12.90 -19.03
N LYS A 155 19.22 -12.59 -20.24
CA LYS A 155 19.42 -13.56 -21.30
C LYS A 155 20.64 -14.44 -21.00
N PRO A 156 20.84 -15.56 -21.74
CA PRO A 156 22.00 -16.45 -21.54
C PRO A 156 23.35 -15.74 -21.71
N ASP A 157 23.43 -14.65 -22.49
CA ASP A 157 24.62 -13.83 -22.68
C ASP A 157 24.85 -12.81 -21.55
N GLY A 158 23.96 -12.78 -20.54
CA GLY A 158 24.02 -11.86 -19.41
C GLY A 158 23.39 -10.49 -19.66
N THR A 159 22.97 -10.19 -20.90
CA THR A 159 22.30 -8.92 -21.21
C THR A 159 20.84 -8.92 -20.71
N PRO A 160 20.27 -7.74 -20.35
CA PRO A 160 18.87 -7.68 -19.94
C PRO A 160 17.94 -8.00 -21.13
N SER A 161 16.86 -8.69 -20.85
CA SER A 161 15.73 -8.83 -21.76
C SER A 161 14.84 -7.58 -21.72
N LYS A 162 13.62 -7.68 -22.25
CA LYS A 162 12.55 -6.68 -22.05
C LYS A 162 11.47 -7.20 -21.10
N GLU A 163 11.71 -8.31 -20.44
CA GLU A 163 10.75 -8.94 -19.53
C GLU A 163 11.09 -8.56 -18.09
N PRO A 164 10.17 -7.91 -17.34
CA PRO A 164 10.37 -7.63 -15.92
C PRO A 164 10.62 -8.91 -15.13
N ASP A 165 11.59 -8.90 -14.23
CA ASP A 165 11.92 -10.06 -13.40
C ASP A 165 10.94 -10.18 -12.22
N LEU A 166 9.78 -10.78 -12.46
CA LEU A 166 8.78 -11.03 -11.41
C LEU A 166 9.26 -12.01 -10.33
N HIS A 167 10.38 -12.73 -10.55
CA HIS A 167 10.91 -13.62 -9.52
C HIS A 167 11.43 -12.84 -8.31
N THR A 168 12.02 -11.68 -8.56
CA THR A 168 12.46 -10.77 -7.48
C THR A 168 11.28 -10.14 -6.73
N LEU A 169 10.09 -10.12 -7.34
CA LEU A 169 8.84 -9.59 -6.78
C LEU A 169 7.90 -10.71 -6.25
N ALA A 170 8.42 -11.91 -5.99
CA ALA A 170 7.63 -13.07 -5.59
C ALA A 170 6.59 -12.79 -4.46
N PRO A 171 6.87 -11.99 -3.42
CA PRO A 171 5.88 -11.66 -2.39
C PRO A 171 4.67 -10.91 -2.94
N PHE A 172 4.88 -9.98 -3.88
CA PHE A 172 3.80 -9.24 -4.53
C PHE A 172 3.04 -10.09 -5.54
N VAL A 173 3.72 -10.97 -6.28
CA VAL A 173 3.07 -11.94 -7.17
C VAL A 173 2.10 -12.79 -6.38
N ARG A 174 2.54 -13.37 -5.26
CA ARG A 174 1.69 -14.16 -4.37
C ARG A 174 0.53 -13.32 -3.83
N PHE A 175 0.76 -12.07 -3.44
CA PHE A 175 -0.28 -11.19 -2.92
C PHE A 175 -1.32 -10.85 -3.99
N ALA A 176 -0.87 -10.63 -5.25
CA ALA A 176 -1.75 -10.43 -6.40
C ALA A 176 -2.60 -11.68 -6.71
N GLU A 177 -2.01 -12.88 -6.64
CA GLU A 177 -2.73 -14.17 -6.81
C GLU A 177 -3.81 -14.33 -5.71
N ASP A 178 -3.50 -14.04 -4.44
CA ASP A 178 -4.48 -14.11 -3.35
C ASP A 178 -5.55 -13.01 -3.46
N ALA A 179 -5.20 -11.83 -3.95
CA ALA A 179 -6.17 -10.76 -4.22
C ALA A 179 -7.09 -11.13 -5.39
N ALA A 180 -6.57 -11.67 -6.47
CA ALA A 180 -7.35 -12.16 -7.60
C ALA A 180 -8.33 -13.28 -7.18
N ALA A 181 -7.93 -14.12 -6.20
CA ALA A 181 -8.77 -15.14 -5.60
C ALA A 181 -9.77 -14.60 -4.54
N GLY A 182 -9.80 -13.29 -4.29
CA GLY A 182 -10.71 -12.63 -3.35
C GLY A 182 -10.30 -12.70 -1.87
N LYS A 183 -9.13 -13.26 -1.53
CA LYS A 183 -8.67 -13.43 -0.14
C LYS A 183 -8.04 -12.17 0.46
N LYS A 184 -7.41 -11.36 -0.37
CA LYS A 184 -6.70 -10.11 -0.05
C LYS A 184 -7.24 -8.98 -0.92
N VAL A 185 -6.75 -7.75 -0.68
CA VAL A 185 -6.96 -6.61 -1.59
C VAL A 185 -5.60 -6.10 -2.04
N PHE A 186 -5.37 -6.00 -3.33
CA PHE A 186 -4.17 -5.40 -3.87
C PHE A 186 -4.54 -4.33 -4.89
N VAL A 187 -4.16 -3.10 -4.62
CA VAL A 187 -4.32 -1.97 -5.54
C VAL A 187 -2.94 -1.50 -5.96
N PHE A 188 -2.76 -1.33 -7.27
CA PHE A 188 -1.51 -0.88 -7.84
C PHE A 188 -1.79 0.25 -8.84
N THR A 189 -1.33 1.47 -8.54
CA THR A 189 -1.38 2.58 -9.51
C THR A 189 -0.03 2.74 -10.18
N HIS A 190 -0.01 3.22 -11.42
CA HIS A 190 1.21 3.45 -12.16
C HIS A 190 1.13 4.66 -13.08
N THR A 191 2.29 5.26 -13.39
CA THR A 191 2.45 6.33 -14.39
C THR A 191 3.03 5.80 -15.68
N ALA A 192 3.10 6.65 -16.71
CA ALA A 192 3.83 6.38 -17.94
C ALA A 192 5.33 6.74 -17.87
N ILE A 193 5.89 6.95 -16.67
CA ILE A 193 7.32 7.22 -16.46
C ILE A 193 8.12 5.98 -16.81
N ILE A 194 9.11 6.13 -17.70
CA ILE A 194 10.01 5.04 -18.10
C ILE A 194 11.39 5.29 -17.51
N PRO A 195 11.80 4.49 -16.48
CA PRO A 195 13.15 4.57 -15.94
C PRO A 195 14.20 4.07 -16.96
N PRO A 196 15.44 4.58 -16.93
CA PRO A 196 16.46 4.20 -17.91
C PRO A 196 17.00 2.77 -17.71
N ASP A 197 17.05 2.26 -16.48
CA ASP A 197 17.85 1.10 -16.14
C ASP A 197 17.05 -0.10 -15.54
N TYR A 198 15.75 0.08 -15.34
CA TYR A 198 14.88 -0.96 -14.76
C TYR A 198 13.44 -0.84 -15.28
N ALA A 199 12.65 -1.88 -15.05
CA ALA A 199 11.28 -1.93 -15.52
C ALA A 199 10.42 -0.85 -14.86
N SER A 200 9.63 -0.15 -15.69
CA SER A 200 8.64 0.83 -15.25
C SER A 200 7.51 0.17 -14.46
N THR A 201 6.79 0.99 -13.69
CA THR A 201 5.58 0.53 -12.99
C THR A 201 4.53 0.00 -13.96
N THR A 202 4.41 0.57 -15.17
CA THR A 202 3.54 0.06 -16.24
C THR A 202 3.96 -1.35 -16.70
N GLU A 203 5.25 -1.54 -17.01
CA GLU A 203 5.74 -2.87 -17.44
C GLU A 203 5.53 -3.94 -16.37
N VAL A 204 5.70 -3.60 -15.09
CA VAL A 204 5.42 -4.51 -13.98
C VAL A 204 3.93 -4.79 -13.85
N ALA A 205 3.05 -3.79 -14.01
CA ALA A 205 1.59 -3.97 -14.00
C ALA A 205 1.14 -4.95 -15.10
N ASP A 206 1.64 -4.77 -16.33
CA ASP A 206 1.36 -5.63 -17.48
C ASP A 206 1.87 -7.07 -17.24
N ALA A 207 3.07 -7.21 -16.69
CA ALA A 207 3.65 -8.51 -16.37
C ALA A 207 2.85 -9.25 -15.29
N LEU A 208 2.38 -8.56 -14.25
CA LEU A 208 1.51 -9.14 -13.23
C LEU A 208 0.16 -9.56 -13.81
N ALA A 209 -0.47 -8.69 -14.62
CA ALA A 209 -1.73 -9.02 -15.29
C ALA A 209 -1.59 -10.28 -16.16
N LYS A 210 -0.56 -10.33 -17.01
CA LYS A 210 -0.25 -11.49 -17.84
C LYS A 210 0.00 -12.75 -17.01
N ARG A 211 0.73 -12.63 -15.90
CA ARG A 211 0.99 -13.75 -14.96
C ARG A 211 -0.31 -14.32 -14.40
N LEU A 212 -1.30 -13.47 -14.17
CA LEU A 212 -2.62 -13.84 -13.67
C LEU A 212 -3.61 -14.30 -14.78
N GLY A 213 -3.15 -14.37 -16.02
CA GLY A 213 -3.99 -14.75 -17.16
C GLY A 213 -4.98 -13.65 -17.60
N ALA A 214 -4.71 -12.40 -17.22
CA ALA A 214 -5.50 -11.24 -17.62
C ALA A 214 -4.80 -10.45 -18.72
N THR A 215 -5.59 -9.80 -19.56
CA THR A 215 -5.11 -8.82 -20.54
C THR A 215 -5.62 -7.45 -20.12
N PRO A 216 -4.74 -6.50 -19.74
CA PRO A 216 -5.17 -5.14 -19.45
C PRO A 216 -5.88 -4.56 -20.68
N ASP A 217 -7.00 -3.88 -20.45
CA ASP A 217 -7.73 -3.15 -21.48
C ASP A 217 -7.98 -1.72 -20.99
N GLY A 218 -7.17 -0.79 -21.53
CA GLY A 218 -7.22 0.62 -21.15
C GLY A 218 -6.52 0.95 -19.83
N ASP A 219 -6.94 2.05 -19.21
CA ASP A 219 -6.26 2.70 -18.08
C ASP A 219 -6.53 2.03 -16.72
N ALA A 220 -7.43 1.06 -16.66
CA ALA A 220 -7.76 0.36 -15.43
C ALA A 220 -8.19 -1.07 -15.72
N PHE A 221 -7.74 -1.99 -14.85
CA PHE A 221 -8.23 -3.37 -14.91
C PHE A 221 -8.43 -3.94 -13.51
N SER A 222 -9.29 -4.95 -13.40
CA SER A 222 -9.55 -5.65 -12.14
C SER A 222 -9.70 -7.14 -12.37
N LEU A 223 -9.11 -7.93 -11.48
CA LEU A 223 -9.31 -9.38 -11.41
C LEU A 223 -9.54 -9.76 -9.93
N GLY A 224 -10.76 -10.13 -9.60
CA GLY A 224 -11.16 -10.28 -8.20
C GLY A 224 -10.94 -8.98 -7.41
N ASN A 225 -10.08 -9.02 -6.40
CA ASN A 225 -9.67 -7.87 -5.61
C ASN A 225 -8.25 -7.35 -5.95
N PHE A 226 -7.70 -7.78 -7.07
CA PHE A 226 -6.52 -7.17 -7.65
C PHE A 226 -6.94 -6.07 -8.63
N HIS A 227 -6.53 -4.85 -8.39
CA HIS A 227 -6.91 -3.66 -9.14
C HIS A 227 -5.66 -2.92 -9.59
N VAL A 228 -5.61 -2.59 -10.88
CA VAL A 228 -4.54 -1.77 -11.48
C VAL A 228 -5.17 -0.52 -12.07
N LEU A 229 -4.52 0.62 -11.89
CA LEU A 229 -4.99 1.92 -12.37
C LEU A 229 -3.81 2.71 -12.94
N ALA A 230 -3.84 3.00 -14.23
CA ALA A 230 -2.95 3.96 -14.85
C ALA A 230 -3.40 5.38 -14.52
N HIS A 231 -2.51 6.22 -14.01
CA HIS A 231 -2.80 7.60 -13.70
C HIS A 231 -1.61 8.51 -13.99
N GLY A 232 -1.84 9.52 -14.81
CA GLY A 232 -0.84 10.49 -15.19
C GLY A 232 0.01 10.08 -16.39
N GLY A 233 0.87 10.99 -16.80
CA GLY A 233 1.78 10.83 -17.93
C GLY A 233 3.19 10.42 -17.50
N GLY A 234 4.20 10.95 -18.23
CA GLY A 234 5.62 10.67 -18.01
C GLY A 234 6.38 11.76 -17.26
N ALA A 235 5.71 12.74 -16.67
CA ALA A 235 6.37 13.83 -15.96
C ALA A 235 6.52 13.51 -14.45
N ALA A 236 7.56 14.06 -13.82
CA ALA A 236 7.79 13.87 -12.37
C ALA A 236 6.60 14.30 -11.51
N LYS A 237 5.84 15.31 -11.95
CA LYS A 237 4.60 15.72 -11.29
C LYS A 237 3.58 14.58 -11.23
N ASP A 238 3.45 13.77 -12.29
CA ASP A 238 2.47 12.68 -12.33
C ASP A 238 2.77 11.62 -11.27
N HIS A 239 4.05 11.42 -10.93
CA HIS A 239 4.46 10.57 -9.81
C HIS A 239 3.96 11.08 -8.45
N VAL A 240 4.01 12.40 -8.24
CA VAL A 240 3.49 13.02 -7.00
C VAL A 240 1.96 12.97 -6.99
N ASP A 241 1.31 13.24 -8.12
CA ASP A 241 -0.15 13.18 -8.23
C ASP A 241 -0.70 11.79 -7.90
N ASN A 242 0.06 10.71 -8.16
CA ASN A 242 -0.33 9.35 -7.76
C ASN A 242 -0.43 9.17 -6.24
N LEU A 243 0.34 9.89 -5.43
CA LEU A 243 0.18 9.86 -3.98
C LEU A 243 -1.24 10.29 -3.58
N HIS A 244 -1.76 11.33 -4.21
CA HIS A 244 -3.07 11.91 -3.91
C HIS A 244 -4.26 11.07 -4.40
N LEU A 245 -4.03 9.89 -4.98
CA LEU A 245 -5.08 8.90 -5.22
C LEU A 245 -5.42 8.06 -3.98
N ILE A 246 -4.71 8.25 -2.87
CA ILE A 246 -4.82 7.39 -1.68
C ILE A 246 -6.25 7.32 -1.15
N ASP A 247 -6.98 8.43 -1.08
CA ASP A 247 -8.35 8.49 -0.59
C ASP A 247 -9.32 7.78 -1.54
N ASP A 248 -9.18 7.98 -2.86
CA ASP A 248 -10.03 7.34 -3.88
C ASP A 248 -9.83 5.82 -3.88
N VAL A 249 -8.57 5.34 -3.92
CA VAL A 249 -8.29 3.90 -3.96
C VAL A 249 -8.70 3.19 -2.67
N LEU A 250 -8.52 3.82 -1.50
CA LEU A 250 -8.98 3.28 -0.23
C LEU A 250 -10.50 3.19 -0.17
N THR A 251 -11.20 4.26 -0.59
CA THR A 251 -12.66 4.32 -0.62
C THR A 251 -13.27 3.27 -1.57
N ARG A 252 -12.67 3.07 -2.75
CA ARG A 252 -13.21 2.13 -3.76
C ARG A 252 -12.99 0.68 -3.40
N TRP A 253 -11.81 0.32 -2.91
CA TRP A 253 -11.40 -1.08 -2.91
C TRP A 253 -11.04 -1.64 -1.54
N VAL A 254 -10.57 -0.83 -0.59
CA VAL A 254 -10.13 -1.31 0.72
C VAL A 254 -11.24 -1.21 1.76
N LEU A 255 -11.73 -0.01 2.04
CA LEU A 255 -12.68 0.24 3.13
C LEU A 255 -14.01 -0.52 2.97
N PRO A 256 -14.58 -0.72 1.75
CA PRO A 256 -15.81 -1.51 1.61
C PRO A 256 -15.68 -2.95 2.06
N ARG A 257 -14.47 -3.49 2.12
CA ARG A 257 -14.16 -4.85 2.58
C ARG A 257 -13.82 -4.93 4.06
N TRP A 258 -13.77 -3.79 4.71
CA TRP A 258 -13.52 -3.64 6.14
C TRP A 258 -14.82 -3.48 6.96
N LYS A 259 -15.95 -3.83 6.37
CA LYS A 259 -17.27 -3.81 7.02
C LYS A 259 -17.47 -5.01 7.95
#